data_95b8c336c23002a78eb8c71c26f373bc
#
_entry.id   95b8c336c23002a78eb8c71c26f373bc
#
_cell.length_a   1.000
_cell.length_b   1.000
_cell.length_c   1.000
_cell.angle_alpha   90.00
_cell.angle_beta   90.00
_cell.angle_gamma   90.00
#
_symmetry.space_group_name_H-M   'P 1'
#
loop_
_entity.id
_entity.type
_entity.pdbx_description
1 polymer ?
#
loop_
_entity_poly.entity_id
_entity_poly.type
_entity_poly.pdbx_seq_one_letter_code
_entity_poly.pdbx_strand_id
1 'polypeptide(L)'
;MQPTTAALAESIGVSRRTVLRELPAVEQWMQAAGAHFVRNPGKGLLLDEAPERRDALRTQLNSGDRKELSRAERRQQLLTRLLSEQEPCKTAVLARALGVSESTLSADLDELETKLHPYRVEMFRRPGVGVWLQGDASSYRRVVSALLRSSMPEKELAEVLCGRMPENEIFSTLLDTKTAEKVWAVLQQFEQEEQLHLPDAGFLALAIHCTLTIQQLRQGGDKGSAPRGLRPAGNHAARLVAALNRAFGLTLPPEEAQYLELYLAAYLGAEDPWGSAQEMELRNLEAALIREMEKALHTDLSGYTSLRDDLYCHLRPMLLRVEQNIRTENPQLDTIRTDYPGLWKATRAACDAVQQQFVLPAISDDEAAYLAMHFGAVLEQNAMFRLRLRVVVACPLGMGSSRFLTSRLGNEFPSLQVEGCCSVRELNAADLRRRKIDFIISTVPLELDYPAVCIRM
;
A
#
# COMPACT_ATOMS: atom_id res chain seq x y z
N MET A 1 41.39 -33.53 -7.44
CA MET A 1 42.16 -32.29 -7.76
C MET A 1 41.44 -31.15 -7.02
N GLN A 2 42.17 -30.34 -6.26
CA GLN A 2 41.56 -29.20 -5.55
C GLN A 2 41.42 -28.04 -6.54
N PRO A 3 40.18 -27.56 -6.84
CA PRO A 3 40.03 -26.46 -7.76
C PRO A 3 40.58 -25.16 -7.14
N THR A 4 41.32 -24.41 -7.94
CA THR A 4 41.71 -23.05 -7.55
C THR A 4 40.55 -22.08 -7.73
N THR A 5 40.60 -20.95 -7.06
CA THR A 5 39.55 -19.90 -7.24
C THR A 5 39.47 -19.42 -8.70
N ALA A 6 40.57 -19.50 -9.47
CA ALA A 6 40.56 -19.19 -10.90
C ALA A 6 39.85 -20.29 -11.71
N ALA A 7 40.17 -21.56 -11.46
CA ALA A 7 39.52 -22.70 -12.13
C ALA A 7 38.01 -22.77 -11.77
N LEU A 8 37.64 -22.42 -10.53
CA LEU A 8 36.26 -22.35 -10.12
C LEU A 8 35.52 -21.19 -10.86
N ALA A 9 36.14 -20.03 -10.94
CA ALA A 9 35.60 -18.87 -11.65
C ALA A 9 35.33 -19.20 -13.13
N GLU A 10 36.27 -19.89 -13.79
CA GLU A 10 36.12 -20.34 -15.18
C GLU A 10 35.00 -21.37 -15.33
N SER A 11 34.90 -22.34 -14.40
CA SER A 11 33.89 -23.40 -14.46
C SER A 11 32.46 -22.90 -14.27
N ILE A 12 32.26 -21.78 -13.53
CA ILE A 12 30.92 -21.17 -13.26
C ILE A 12 30.68 -19.90 -14.07
N GLY A 13 31.62 -19.49 -14.94
CA GLY A 13 31.43 -18.34 -15.85
C GLY A 13 31.43 -16.96 -15.18
N VAL A 14 32.16 -16.81 -14.04
CA VAL A 14 32.24 -15.54 -13.31
C VAL A 14 33.69 -15.06 -13.15
N SER A 15 33.88 -13.83 -12.69
CA SER A 15 35.23 -13.34 -12.41
C SER A 15 35.80 -13.97 -11.14
N ARG A 16 37.13 -14.10 -11.07
CA ARG A 16 37.84 -14.54 -9.86
C ARG A 16 37.51 -13.64 -8.65
N ARG A 17 37.30 -12.35 -8.87
CA ARG A 17 36.91 -11.38 -7.85
C ARG A 17 35.53 -11.72 -7.27
N THR A 18 34.58 -12.12 -8.12
CA THR A 18 33.23 -12.57 -7.71
C THR A 18 33.35 -13.81 -6.81
N VAL A 19 34.15 -14.82 -7.22
CA VAL A 19 34.34 -16.01 -6.39
C VAL A 19 34.92 -15.65 -5.03
N LEU A 20 35.92 -14.77 -4.98
CA LEU A 20 36.52 -14.36 -3.72
C LEU A 20 35.59 -13.58 -2.80
N ARG A 21 34.68 -12.81 -3.36
CA ARG A 21 33.65 -12.08 -2.60
C ARG A 21 32.60 -13.02 -1.99
N GLU A 22 32.14 -14.01 -2.74
CA GLU A 22 31.10 -14.95 -2.31
C GLU A 22 31.65 -16.10 -1.44
N LEU A 23 32.95 -16.32 -1.46
CA LEU A 23 33.58 -17.43 -0.73
C LEU A 23 33.33 -17.42 0.79
N PRO A 24 33.30 -16.27 1.49
CA PRO A 24 32.97 -16.22 2.92
C PRO A 24 31.59 -16.73 3.24
N ALA A 25 30.58 -16.43 2.40
CA ALA A 25 29.21 -16.93 2.57
C ALA A 25 29.14 -18.45 2.38
N VAL A 26 29.88 -18.98 1.42
CA VAL A 26 30.01 -20.43 1.21
C VAL A 26 30.71 -21.11 2.40
N GLU A 27 31.78 -20.51 2.93
CA GLU A 27 32.47 -20.99 4.13
C GLU A 27 31.53 -21.04 5.34
N GLN A 28 30.76 -19.98 5.55
CA GLN A 28 29.77 -19.89 6.64
C GLN A 28 28.66 -20.95 6.52
N TRP A 29 28.12 -21.15 5.32
CA TRP A 29 27.10 -22.17 5.08
C TRP A 29 27.66 -23.59 5.31
N MET A 30 28.88 -23.88 4.80
CA MET A 30 29.55 -25.16 5.01
C MET A 30 29.80 -25.43 6.51
N GLN A 31 30.20 -24.41 7.24
CA GLN A 31 30.42 -24.50 8.68
C GLN A 31 29.10 -24.77 9.43
N ALA A 32 28.00 -24.05 9.06
CA ALA A 32 26.66 -24.26 9.62
C ALA A 32 26.14 -25.69 9.33
N ALA A 33 26.44 -26.23 8.15
CA ALA A 33 26.14 -27.61 7.76
C ALA A 33 27.05 -28.67 8.41
N GLY A 34 28.01 -28.24 9.24
CA GLY A 34 28.97 -29.13 9.90
C GLY A 34 29.94 -29.78 8.93
N ALA A 35 30.25 -29.14 7.81
CA ALA A 35 31.13 -29.66 6.78
C ALA A 35 32.58 -29.10 6.91
N HIS A 36 33.58 -29.94 6.70
CA HIS A 36 34.98 -29.56 6.70
C HIS A 36 35.41 -28.95 5.35
N PHE A 37 35.30 -27.63 5.27
CA PHE A 37 35.74 -26.86 4.11
C PHE A 37 37.08 -26.15 4.41
N VAL A 38 38.10 -26.44 3.62
CA VAL A 38 39.45 -25.94 3.84
C VAL A 38 39.93 -25.13 2.64
N ARG A 39 40.40 -23.92 2.92
CA ARG A 39 41.05 -23.06 1.93
C ARG A 39 42.56 -23.13 2.11
N ASN A 40 43.24 -23.77 1.17
CA ASN A 40 44.67 -23.88 1.18
C ASN A 40 45.33 -22.83 0.26
N PRO A 41 46.05 -21.84 0.81
CA PRO A 41 46.76 -20.87 -0.01
C PRO A 41 47.69 -21.58 -1.01
N GLY A 42 47.53 -21.30 -2.31
CA GLY A 42 48.30 -21.90 -3.39
C GLY A 42 47.92 -23.32 -3.83
N LYS A 43 47.09 -24.04 -3.08
CA LYS A 43 46.63 -25.40 -3.42
C LYS A 43 45.16 -25.47 -3.83
N GLY A 44 44.34 -24.45 -3.51
CA GLY A 44 42.94 -24.39 -3.89
C GLY A 44 41.97 -24.64 -2.74
N LEU A 45 40.74 -25.00 -3.10
CA LEU A 45 39.59 -25.23 -2.19
C LEU A 45 39.38 -26.73 -2.04
N LEU A 46 39.22 -27.19 -0.80
CA LEU A 46 38.97 -28.60 -0.48
C LEU A 46 37.72 -28.75 0.39
N LEU A 47 36.81 -29.57 -0.04
CA LEU A 47 35.74 -30.10 0.80
C LEU A 47 36.19 -31.49 1.27
N ASP A 48 36.67 -31.58 2.53
CA ASP A 48 37.21 -32.81 3.11
C ASP A 48 36.10 -33.60 3.81
N GLU A 49 35.30 -34.25 2.97
CA GLU A 49 34.14 -35.04 3.41
C GLU A 49 34.07 -36.37 2.68
N ALA A 50 33.52 -37.39 3.33
CA ALA A 50 33.23 -38.68 2.72
C ALA A 50 32.19 -38.54 1.57
N PRO A 51 32.25 -39.43 0.55
CA PRO A 51 31.33 -39.35 -0.59
C PRO A 51 29.85 -39.29 -0.18
N GLU A 52 29.41 -40.09 0.79
CA GLU A 52 28.04 -40.16 1.29
C GLU A 52 27.63 -38.82 1.93
N ARG A 53 28.58 -38.15 2.63
CA ARG A 53 28.35 -36.84 3.24
C ARG A 53 28.27 -35.74 2.21
N ARG A 54 29.10 -35.82 1.14
CA ARG A 54 29.00 -34.88 0.00
C ARG A 54 27.67 -34.98 -0.73
N ASP A 55 27.15 -36.20 -0.90
CA ASP A 55 25.84 -36.41 -1.51
C ASP A 55 24.72 -35.92 -0.58
N ALA A 56 24.84 -36.11 0.74
CA ALA A 56 23.91 -35.52 1.71
C ALA A 56 23.92 -33.99 1.68
N LEU A 57 25.11 -33.35 1.62
CA LEU A 57 25.24 -31.90 1.47
C LEU A 57 24.70 -31.40 0.13
N ARG A 58 24.88 -32.17 -0.95
CA ARG A 58 24.24 -31.88 -2.24
C ARG A 58 22.74 -31.97 -2.17
N THR A 59 22.21 -33.00 -1.50
CA THR A 59 20.78 -33.15 -1.28
C THR A 59 20.25 -31.98 -0.42
N GLN A 60 20.96 -31.60 0.62
CA GLN A 60 20.64 -30.47 1.48
C GLN A 60 20.69 -29.13 0.73
N LEU A 61 21.64 -28.93 -0.17
CA LEU A 61 21.70 -27.78 -1.10
C LEU A 61 20.53 -27.80 -2.11
N ASN A 62 20.14 -28.99 -2.55
CA ASN A 62 19.04 -29.16 -3.51
C ASN A 62 17.66 -29.26 -2.85
N SER A 63 17.60 -29.74 -1.60
CA SER A 63 16.39 -29.83 -0.77
C SER A 63 16.17 -28.65 0.16
N GLY A 64 17.12 -27.72 0.23
CA GLY A 64 16.85 -26.39 0.77
C GLY A 64 15.63 -25.87 0.02
N ASP A 65 14.53 -25.74 0.73
CA ASP A 65 13.19 -25.36 0.27
C ASP A 65 13.29 -24.23 -0.78
N ARG A 66 13.51 -24.60 -2.03
CA ARG A 66 13.20 -23.74 -3.15
C ARG A 66 11.68 -23.80 -3.27
N LYS A 67 10.99 -23.11 -2.36
CA LYS A 67 9.64 -22.65 -2.59
C LYS A 67 9.67 -22.13 -4.02
N GLU A 68 8.96 -22.77 -4.93
CA GLU A 68 8.83 -22.22 -6.28
C GLU A 68 8.29 -20.82 -6.12
N LEU A 69 9.17 -19.84 -6.28
CA LEU A 69 8.79 -18.45 -6.17
C LEU A 69 7.71 -18.15 -7.21
N SER A 70 6.61 -17.63 -6.78
CA SER A 70 5.64 -17.06 -7.70
C SER A 70 6.33 -16.03 -8.58
N ARG A 71 5.74 -15.72 -9.72
CA ARG A 71 6.27 -14.70 -10.64
C ARG A 71 6.44 -13.34 -9.94
N ALA A 72 5.55 -13.01 -9.01
CA ALA A 72 5.61 -11.77 -8.23
C ALA A 72 6.78 -11.78 -7.23
N GLU A 73 6.90 -12.82 -6.40
CA GLU A 73 7.98 -12.97 -5.42
C GLU A 73 9.35 -12.98 -6.09
N ARG A 74 9.48 -13.67 -7.21
CA ARG A 74 10.73 -13.73 -7.98
C ARG A 74 11.16 -12.35 -8.48
N ARG A 75 10.22 -11.54 -8.98
CA ARG A 75 10.51 -10.17 -9.43
C ARG A 75 10.85 -9.24 -8.28
N GLN A 76 10.20 -9.39 -7.14
CA GLN A 76 10.56 -8.65 -5.93
C GLN A 76 11.99 -8.97 -5.50
N GLN A 77 12.38 -10.24 -5.45
CA GLN A 77 13.76 -10.63 -5.12
C GLN A 77 14.77 -10.14 -6.17
N LEU A 78 14.42 -10.21 -7.46
CA LEU A 78 15.25 -9.69 -8.54
C LEU A 78 15.48 -8.18 -8.39
N LEU A 79 14.42 -7.42 -8.14
CA LEU A 79 14.49 -5.98 -7.94
C LEU A 79 15.29 -5.63 -6.67
N THR A 80 15.05 -6.33 -5.56
CA THR A 80 15.81 -6.17 -4.30
C THR A 80 17.30 -6.30 -4.56
N ARG A 81 17.68 -7.33 -5.29
CA ARG A 81 19.10 -7.57 -5.59
C ARG A 81 19.70 -6.48 -6.48
N LEU A 82 18.97 -6.03 -7.50
CA LEU A 82 19.43 -4.94 -8.37
C LEU A 82 19.55 -3.60 -7.62
N LEU A 83 18.70 -3.35 -6.61
CA LEU A 83 18.73 -2.15 -5.78
C LEU A 83 19.86 -2.19 -4.72
N SER A 84 20.23 -3.36 -4.23
CA SER A 84 21.28 -3.52 -3.21
C SER A 84 22.70 -3.56 -3.79
N GLU A 85 22.85 -3.90 -5.07
CA GLU A 85 24.16 -4.03 -5.71
C GLU A 85 24.58 -2.70 -6.35
N GLN A 86 25.81 -2.29 -6.07
CA GLN A 86 26.42 -1.09 -6.67
C GLN A 86 27.11 -1.38 -8.01
N GLU A 87 27.41 -2.64 -8.31
CA GLU A 87 28.05 -3.07 -9.55
C GLU A 87 27.06 -3.85 -10.44
N PRO A 88 27.28 -3.87 -11.77
CA PRO A 88 26.43 -4.63 -12.68
C PRO A 88 26.34 -6.12 -12.33
N CYS A 89 25.12 -6.65 -12.21
CA CYS A 89 24.86 -8.05 -11.92
C CYS A 89 24.91 -8.91 -13.19
N LYS A 90 25.68 -9.98 -13.20
CA LYS A 90 25.71 -10.91 -14.33
C LYS A 90 24.38 -11.64 -14.49
N THR A 91 23.81 -11.69 -15.70
CA THR A 91 22.53 -12.36 -15.98
C THR A 91 22.54 -13.84 -15.58
N ALA A 92 23.62 -14.56 -15.87
CA ALA A 92 23.76 -15.96 -15.48
C ALA A 92 23.77 -16.16 -13.95
N VAL A 93 24.31 -15.20 -13.17
CA VAL A 93 24.31 -15.24 -11.71
C VAL A 93 22.91 -14.99 -11.18
N LEU A 94 22.20 -14.01 -11.75
CA LEU A 94 20.81 -13.71 -11.39
C LEU A 94 19.88 -14.88 -11.69
N ALA A 95 19.97 -15.45 -12.91
CA ALA A 95 19.16 -16.61 -13.31
C ALA A 95 19.38 -17.81 -12.38
N ARG A 96 20.63 -18.09 -12.04
CA ARG A 96 20.97 -19.17 -11.11
C ARG A 96 20.46 -18.90 -9.69
N ALA A 97 20.61 -17.69 -9.20
CA ALA A 97 20.15 -17.30 -7.85
C ALA A 97 18.62 -17.45 -7.72
N LEU A 98 17.88 -17.08 -8.75
CA LEU A 98 16.41 -17.18 -8.80
C LEU A 98 15.89 -18.56 -9.26
N GLY A 99 16.81 -19.46 -9.67
CA GLY A 99 16.44 -20.81 -10.11
C GLY A 99 15.66 -20.86 -11.42
N VAL A 100 15.89 -19.92 -12.34
CA VAL A 100 15.17 -19.80 -13.61
C VAL A 100 16.11 -19.83 -14.80
N SER A 101 15.56 -20.05 -16.01
CA SER A 101 16.29 -19.92 -17.27
C SER A 101 16.60 -18.45 -17.58
N GLU A 102 17.63 -18.21 -18.40
CA GLU A 102 17.95 -16.85 -18.86
C GLU A 102 16.81 -16.21 -19.66
N SER A 103 16.02 -16.99 -20.36
CA SER A 103 14.83 -16.50 -21.08
C SER A 103 13.74 -16.03 -20.14
N THR A 104 13.48 -16.76 -19.04
CA THR A 104 12.56 -16.36 -17.98
C THR A 104 13.06 -15.10 -17.27
N LEU A 105 14.34 -15.05 -16.97
CA LEU A 105 14.96 -13.85 -16.37
C LEU A 105 14.80 -12.63 -17.29
N SER A 106 15.03 -12.79 -18.61
CA SER A 106 14.85 -11.69 -19.57
C SER A 106 13.44 -11.14 -19.55
N ALA A 107 12.42 -12.02 -19.57
CA ALA A 107 11.02 -11.60 -19.48
C ALA A 107 10.69 -10.88 -18.16
N ASP A 108 11.27 -11.34 -17.02
CA ASP A 108 11.09 -10.67 -15.74
C ASP A 108 11.77 -9.29 -15.70
N LEU A 109 12.95 -9.16 -16.31
CA LEU A 109 13.66 -7.88 -16.46
C LEU A 109 12.87 -6.89 -17.34
N ASP A 110 12.27 -7.34 -18.46
CA ASP A 110 11.48 -6.51 -19.36
C ASP A 110 10.25 -5.91 -18.64
N GLU A 111 9.61 -6.71 -17.80
CA GLU A 111 8.48 -6.24 -17.02
C GLU A 111 8.91 -5.32 -15.87
N LEU A 112 10.04 -5.58 -15.21
CA LEU A 112 10.59 -4.67 -14.20
C LEU A 112 10.99 -3.32 -14.81
N GLU A 113 11.57 -3.30 -16.00
CA GLU A 113 11.93 -2.07 -16.71
C GLU A 113 10.70 -1.20 -16.94
N THR A 114 9.59 -1.80 -17.38
CA THR A 114 8.30 -1.10 -17.52
C THR A 114 7.81 -0.52 -16.19
N LYS A 115 7.96 -1.27 -15.09
CA LYS A 115 7.54 -0.82 -13.75
C LYS A 115 8.45 0.26 -13.15
N LEU A 116 9.72 0.33 -13.55
CA LEU A 116 10.69 1.32 -13.09
C LEU A 116 10.55 2.67 -13.80
N HIS A 117 10.03 2.69 -15.02
CA HIS A 117 9.88 3.89 -15.84
C HIS A 117 9.15 5.06 -15.13
N PRO A 118 8.02 4.85 -14.40
CA PRO A 118 7.34 5.93 -13.68
C PRO A 118 8.19 6.56 -12.56
N TYR A 119 9.19 5.84 -12.08
CA TYR A 119 10.11 6.32 -11.03
C TYR A 119 11.33 7.04 -11.58
N ARG A 120 11.50 7.12 -12.91
CA ARG A 120 12.70 7.67 -13.58
C ARG A 120 13.97 6.92 -13.19
N VAL A 121 13.86 5.60 -13.00
CA VAL A 121 14.98 4.68 -12.84
C VAL A 121 15.11 3.88 -14.12
N GLU A 122 16.25 3.97 -14.75
CA GLU A 122 16.55 3.29 -16.01
C GLU A 122 17.29 1.96 -15.75
N MET A 123 16.95 0.93 -16.49
CA MET A 123 17.62 -0.36 -16.44
C MET A 123 18.55 -0.49 -17.63
N PHE A 124 19.81 -0.74 -17.35
CA PHE A 124 20.82 -0.96 -18.37
C PHE A 124 21.21 -2.44 -18.45
N ARG A 125 21.30 -2.95 -19.67
CA ARG A 125 21.69 -4.32 -19.94
C ARG A 125 22.80 -4.30 -20.99
N ARG A 126 23.97 -4.81 -20.65
CA ARG A 126 25.10 -4.85 -21.57
C ARG A 126 25.71 -6.26 -21.61
N PRO A 127 25.79 -6.91 -22.79
CA PRO A 127 26.43 -8.22 -22.93
C PRO A 127 27.85 -8.22 -22.33
N GLY A 128 28.17 -9.24 -21.57
CA GLY A 128 29.48 -9.38 -20.90
C GLY A 128 29.65 -8.53 -19.63
N VAL A 129 28.89 -7.44 -19.47
CA VAL A 129 28.90 -6.58 -18.25
C VAL A 129 27.84 -7.03 -17.26
N GLY A 130 26.59 -7.08 -17.65
CA GLY A 130 25.47 -7.47 -16.80
C GLY A 130 24.32 -6.48 -16.86
N VAL A 131 23.52 -6.49 -15.79
CA VAL A 131 22.34 -5.64 -15.60
C VAL A 131 22.57 -4.75 -14.39
N TRP A 132 22.20 -3.46 -14.50
CA TRP A 132 22.23 -2.51 -13.39
C TRP A 132 21.15 -1.45 -13.55
N LEU A 133 20.86 -0.74 -12.47
CA LEU A 133 19.92 0.37 -12.45
C LEU A 133 20.67 1.71 -12.39
N GLN A 134 20.08 2.74 -12.97
CA GLN A 134 20.59 4.11 -12.91
C GLN A 134 19.45 5.09 -12.68
N GLY A 135 19.62 6.00 -11.73
CA GLY A 135 18.66 7.04 -11.38
C GLY A 135 19.23 7.94 -10.30
N ASP A 136 18.56 9.04 -10.01
CA ASP A 136 18.94 9.89 -8.86
C ASP A 136 18.53 9.23 -7.52
N ALA A 137 19.13 9.72 -6.45
CA ALA A 137 18.92 9.20 -5.10
C ALA A 137 17.44 9.19 -4.68
N SER A 138 16.67 10.19 -5.05
CA SER A 138 15.24 10.29 -4.72
C SER A 138 14.41 9.27 -5.49
N SER A 139 14.75 9.03 -6.74
CA SER A 139 14.14 8.00 -7.58
C SER A 139 14.37 6.60 -7.02
N TYR A 140 15.59 6.30 -6.58
CA TYR A 140 15.90 5.04 -5.88
C TYR A 140 15.08 4.87 -4.60
N ARG A 141 15.02 5.90 -3.74
CA ARG A 141 14.22 5.83 -2.49
C ARG A 141 12.75 5.55 -2.77
N ARG A 142 12.16 6.14 -3.83
CA ARG A 142 10.77 5.88 -4.23
C ARG A 142 10.57 4.43 -4.68
N VAL A 143 11.48 3.85 -5.45
CA VAL A 143 11.42 2.45 -5.86
C VAL A 143 11.53 1.53 -4.66
N VAL A 144 12.49 1.78 -3.76
CA VAL A 144 12.66 0.99 -2.52
C VAL A 144 11.42 1.08 -1.64
N SER A 145 10.88 2.29 -1.44
CA SER A 145 9.65 2.49 -0.67
C SER A 145 8.47 1.71 -1.25
N ALA A 146 8.26 1.77 -2.58
CA ALA A 146 7.21 1.02 -3.25
C ALA A 146 7.40 -0.50 -3.13
N LEU A 147 8.64 -0.98 -3.24
CA LEU A 147 8.96 -2.39 -3.07
C LEU A 147 8.69 -2.88 -1.64
N LEU A 148 9.12 -2.13 -0.63
CA LEU A 148 8.91 -2.46 0.78
C LEU A 148 7.41 -2.54 1.11
N ARG A 149 6.62 -1.55 0.66
CA ARG A 149 5.17 -1.51 0.88
C ARG A 149 4.41 -2.62 0.15
N SER A 150 4.87 -3.04 -1.03
CA SER A 150 4.25 -4.14 -1.78
C SER A 150 4.69 -5.53 -1.33
N SER A 151 5.70 -5.64 -0.46
CA SER A 151 6.27 -6.93 -0.04
C SER A 151 5.61 -7.52 1.22
N MET A 152 4.84 -6.72 1.96
CA MET A 152 4.14 -7.16 3.17
C MET A 152 2.95 -6.24 3.51
N PRO A 153 1.97 -6.73 4.32
CA PRO A 153 0.87 -5.91 4.82
C PRO A 153 1.34 -4.71 5.65
N GLU A 154 0.62 -3.59 5.60
CA GLU A 154 0.98 -2.36 6.34
C GLU A 154 1.18 -2.58 7.84
N LYS A 155 0.37 -3.44 8.46
CA LYS A 155 0.52 -3.78 9.89
C LYS A 155 1.86 -4.43 10.19
N GLU A 156 2.30 -5.37 9.38
CA GLU A 156 3.58 -6.05 9.53
C GLU A 156 4.74 -5.09 9.25
N LEU A 157 4.58 -4.24 8.25
CA LEU A 157 5.52 -3.16 7.93
C LEU A 157 5.71 -2.22 9.11
N ALA A 158 4.63 -1.81 9.77
CA ALA A 158 4.68 -0.98 10.97
C ALA A 158 5.45 -1.67 12.11
N GLU A 159 5.18 -2.95 12.35
CA GLU A 159 5.88 -3.75 13.37
C GLU A 159 7.39 -3.83 13.11
N VAL A 160 7.80 -3.99 11.84
CA VAL A 160 9.22 -4.01 11.45
C VAL A 160 9.86 -2.64 11.65
N LEU A 161 9.19 -1.57 11.28
CA LEU A 161 9.69 -0.20 11.47
C LEU A 161 9.76 0.19 12.96
N CYS A 162 8.95 -0.43 13.82
CA CYS A 162 9.01 -0.31 15.29
C CYS A 162 10.13 -1.12 15.95
N GLY A 163 10.91 -1.91 15.19
CA GLY A 163 12.03 -2.68 15.71
C GLY A 163 11.82 -4.20 15.77
N ARG A 164 10.68 -4.73 15.30
CA ARG A 164 10.52 -6.17 15.12
C ARG A 164 11.47 -6.64 14.00
N MET A 165 12.17 -7.74 14.24
CA MET A 165 13.02 -8.33 13.20
C MET A 165 12.15 -8.86 12.05
N PRO A 166 12.42 -8.44 10.79
CA PRO A 166 11.67 -8.91 9.65
C PRO A 166 12.00 -10.37 9.34
N GLU A 167 11.00 -11.18 9.05
CA GLU A 167 11.19 -12.51 8.49
C GLU A 167 11.53 -12.47 6.99
N ASN A 168 11.27 -11.33 6.35
CA ASN A 168 11.43 -11.13 4.92
C ASN A 168 12.82 -10.58 4.60
N GLU A 169 13.60 -11.29 3.77
CA GLU A 169 14.93 -10.90 3.33
C GLU A 169 14.97 -9.54 2.59
N ILE A 170 13.89 -9.14 1.94
CA ILE A 170 13.79 -7.85 1.24
C ILE A 170 14.05 -6.70 2.21
N PHE A 171 13.42 -6.79 3.38
CA PHE A 171 13.58 -5.77 4.43
C PHE A 171 15.00 -5.72 4.98
N SER A 172 15.52 -6.84 5.42
CA SER A 172 16.88 -6.91 5.98
C SER A 172 17.98 -6.48 4.99
N THR A 173 17.68 -6.62 3.68
CA THR A 173 18.60 -6.20 2.62
C THR A 173 18.56 -4.70 2.34
N LEU A 174 17.37 -4.11 2.36
CA LEU A 174 17.15 -2.73 1.90
C LEU A 174 17.02 -1.72 3.04
N LEU A 175 16.66 -2.15 4.25
CA LEU A 175 16.38 -1.27 5.37
C LEU A 175 17.19 -1.63 6.62
N ASP A 176 17.88 -0.64 7.19
CA ASP A 176 18.50 -0.78 8.50
C ASP A 176 17.44 -0.63 9.61
N THR A 177 17.05 -1.75 10.22
CA THR A 177 16.00 -1.82 11.24
C THR A 177 16.28 -0.93 12.44
N LYS A 178 17.55 -0.78 12.86
CA LYS A 178 17.91 0.11 13.98
C LYS A 178 17.71 1.59 13.63
N THR A 179 18.00 1.97 12.40
CA THR A 179 17.72 3.33 11.92
C THR A 179 16.21 3.53 11.80
N ALA A 180 15.46 2.54 11.31
CA ALA A 180 14.03 2.60 11.18
C ALA A 180 13.31 2.78 12.54
N GLU A 181 13.68 1.97 13.53
CA GLU A 181 13.16 2.06 14.90
C GLU A 181 13.38 3.46 15.51
N LYS A 182 14.57 4.01 15.33
CA LYS A 182 14.90 5.34 15.83
C LYS A 182 14.15 6.44 15.08
N VAL A 183 13.97 6.33 13.77
CA VAL A 183 13.13 7.24 12.95
C VAL A 183 11.70 7.18 13.42
N TRP A 184 11.16 5.98 13.63
CA TRP A 184 9.81 5.77 14.14
C TRP A 184 9.57 6.52 15.45
N ALA A 185 10.47 6.37 16.43
CA ALA A 185 10.38 7.06 17.70
C ALA A 185 10.41 8.61 17.55
N VAL A 186 11.26 9.13 16.64
CA VAL A 186 11.31 10.57 16.35
C VAL A 186 10.01 11.06 15.75
N LEU A 187 9.42 10.32 14.82
CA LEU A 187 8.14 10.69 14.19
C LEU A 187 6.98 10.67 15.17
N GLN A 188 6.90 9.65 16.04
CA GLN A 188 5.88 9.61 17.10
C GLN A 188 5.99 10.80 18.06
N GLN A 189 7.21 11.13 18.48
CA GLN A 189 7.45 12.31 19.31
C GLN A 189 7.07 13.60 18.60
N PHE A 190 7.41 13.71 17.31
CA PHE A 190 7.07 14.87 16.48
C PHE A 190 5.55 15.06 16.35
N GLU A 191 4.77 13.99 16.09
CA GLU A 191 3.30 14.07 16.07
C GLU A 191 2.72 14.58 17.40
N GLN A 192 3.27 14.11 18.54
CA GLN A 192 2.83 14.55 19.86
C GLN A 192 3.17 16.01 20.14
N GLU A 193 4.40 16.45 19.80
CA GLU A 193 4.86 17.82 20.01
C GLU A 193 4.12 18.85 19.13
N GLU A 194 3.83 18.47 17.89
CA GLU A 194 3.16 19.35 16.92
C GLU A 194 1.63 19.18 16.93
N GLN A 195 1.09 18.28 17.77
CA GLN A 195 -0.34 17.94 17.81
C GLN A 195 -0.92 17.56 16.45
N LEU A 196 -0.11 16.86 15.63
CA LEU A 196 -0.47 16.38 14.33
C LEU A 196 -0.93 14.93 14.40
N HIS A 197 -1.73 14.51 13.43
CA HIS A 197 -2.16 13.11 13.29
C HIS A 197 -2.05 12.70 11.83
N LEU A 198 -0.98 11.99 11.50
CA LEU A 198 -0.79 11.41 10.18
C LEU A 198 -1.65 10.15 10.04
N PRO A 199 -2.35 9.95 8.93
CA PRO A 199 -2.90 8.64 8.61
C PRO A 199 -1.80 7.59 8.58
N ASP A 200 -2.11 6.33 8.95
CA ASP A 200 -1.13 5.24 9.03
C ASP A 200 -0.28 5.11 7.76
N ALA A 201 -0.91 5.16 6.58
CA ALA A 201 -0.22 5.12 5.29
C ALA A 201 0.77 6.28 5.10
N GLY A 202 0.43 7.49 5.57
CA GLY A 202 1.29 8.67 5.55
C GLY A 202 2.47 8.55 6.49
N PHE A 203 2.21 8.09 7.73
CA PHE A 203 3.25 7.84 8.73
C PHE A 203 4.27 6.80 8.24
N LEU A 204 3.80 5.67 7.70
CA LEU A 204 4.64 4.62 7.14
C LEU A 204 5.49 5.14 5.96
N ALA A 205 4.88 5.89 5.04
CA ALA A 205 5.60 6.46 3.91
C ALA A 205 6.71 7.41 4.37
N LEU A 206 6.42 8.26 5.35
CA LEU A 206 7.36 9.19 5.94
C LEU A 206 8.50 8.46 6.69
N ALA A 207 8.16 7.44 7.47
CA ALA A 207 9.13 6.62 8.21
C ALA A 207 10.13 5.92 7.27
N ILE A 208 9.64 5.31 6.19
CA ILE A 208 10.50 4.69 5.18
C ILE A 208 11.39 5.74 4.51
N HIS A 209 10.81 6.87 4.08
CA HIS A 209 11.56 7.94 3.42
C HIS A 209 12.70 8.46 4.32
N CYS A 210 12.40 8.82 5.55
CA CYS A 210 13.40 9.31 6.51
C CYS A 210 14.49 8.27 6.79
N THR A 211 14.11 6.99 6.93
CA THR A 211 15.06 5.90 7.17
C THR A 211 16.04 5.76 6.02
N LEU A 212 15.53 5.69 4.79
CA LEU A 212 16.36 5.57 3.59
C LEU A 212 17.26 6.79 3.38
N THR A 213 16.77 8.00 3.63
CA THR A 213 17.56 9.23 3.57
C THR A 213 18.73 9.20 4.55
N ILE A 214 18.46 8.81 5.81
CA ILE A 214 19.50 8.72 6.85
C ILE A 214 20.53 7.64 6.52
N GLN A 215 20.11 6.47 6.05
CA GLN A 215 21.01 5.40 5.62
C GLN A 215 21.94 5.89 4.50
N GLN A 216 21.38 6.53 3.48
CA GLN A 216 22.12 7.03 2.33
C GLN A 216 23.17 8.07 2.73
N LEU A 217 22.80 9.03 3.61
CA LEU A 217 23.73 10.04 4.12
C LEU A 217 24.88 9.41 4.92
N ARG A 218 24.62 8.38 5.71
CA ARG A 218 25.66 7.64 6.47
C ARG A 218 26.63 6.89 5.57
N GLN A 219 26.16 6.44 4.41
CA GLN A 219 26.99 5.75 3.42
C GLN A 219 27.80 6.70 2.52
N GLY A 220 27.70 8.02 2.75
CA GLY A 220 28.38 9.03 1.92
C GLY A 220 27.76 9.18 0.53
N GLY A 221 26.50 8.75 0.36
CA GLY A 221 25.77 8.85 -0.89
C GLY A 221 25.48 10.29 -1.30
N ASP A 222 25.14 10.46 -2.58
CA ASP A 222 24.82 11.75 -3.18
C ASP A 222 23.66 12.43 -2.45
N LYS A 223 23.79 13.75 -2.27
CA LYS A 223 22.82 14.57 -1.52
C LYS A 223 21.51 14.78 -2.26
N GLY A 224 21.20 14.03 -3.30
CA GLY A 224 19.96 14.09 -4.07
C GLY A 224 19.59 15.49 -4.52
N SER A 225 19.14 15.66 -5.74
CA SER A 225 18.57 16.94 -6.21
C SER A 225 17.08 17.00 -5.84
N ALA A 226 16.64 18.13 -5.30
CA ALA A 226 15.22 18.37 -5.07
C ALA A 226 14.42 18.25 -6.36
N PRO A 227 13.18 17.72 -6.33
CA PRO A 227 12.28 17.82 -7.45
C PRO A 227 12.09 19.28 -7.86
N ARG A 228 12.07 19.53 -9.17
CA ARG A 228 11.83 20.88 -9.68
C ARG A 228 10.43 21.34 -9.29
N GLY A 229 10.31 22.57 -8.81
CA GLY A 229 9.01 23.20 -8.52
C GLY A 229 8.50 22.97 -7.09
N LEU A 230 9.30 22.40 -6.18
CA LEU A 230 8.94 22.35 -4.78
C LEU A 230 8.89 23.74 -4.15
N ARG A 231 7.91 23.96 -3.29
CA ARG A 231 7.76 25.17 -2.48
C ARG A 231 8.79 25.20 -1.34
N PRO A 232 9.04 26.39 -0.75
CA PRO A 232 9.80 26.47 0.49
C PRO A 232 9.19 25.55 1.55
N ALA A 233 10.04 24.91 2.35
CA ALA A 233 9.60 24.08 3.45
C ALA A 233 8.82 24.91 4.47
N GLY A 234 7.68 24.38 4.93
CA GLY A 234 6.89 24.95 6.01
C GLY A 234 7.52 24.72 7.38
N ASN A 235 6.90 25.28 8.41
CA ASN A 235 7.41 25.20 9.77
C ASN A 235 7.51 23.77 10.31
N HIS A 236 6.53 22.91 9.99
CA HIS A 236 6.52 21.52 10.44
C HIS A 236 7.67 20.70 9.82
N ALA A 237 7.92 20.83 8.53
CA ALA A 237 9.04 20.16 7.88
C ALA A 237 10.39 20.60 8.44
N ALA A 238 10.56 21.92 8.67
CA ALA A 238 11.78 22.45 9.27
C ALA A 238 12.03 21.92 10.69
N ARG A 239 10.97 21.79 11.51
CA ARG A 239 11.04 21.20 12.87
C ARG A 239 11.34 19.71 12.82
N LEU A 240 10.71 18.96 11.90
CA LEU A 240 11.01 17.55 11.71
C LEU A 240 12.47 17.32 11.29
N VAL A 241 13.00 18.12 10.34
CA VAL A 241 14.42 18.08 9.97
C VAL A 241 15.30 18.35 11.19
N ALA A 242 14.97 19.35 12.00
CA ALA A 242 15.73 19.65 13.23
C ALA A 242 15.69 18.51 14.24
N ALA A 243 14.55 17.83 14.40
CA ALA A 243 14.41 16.66 15.25
C ALA A 243 15.26 15.48 14.76
N LEU A 244 15.21 15.17 13.46
CA LEU A 244 16.02 14.13 12.83
C LEU A 244 17.52 14.45 12.95
N ASN A 245 17.93 15.69 12.67
CA ASN A 245 19.33 16.10 12.80
C ASN A 245 19.85 15.91 14.23
N ARG A 246 19.08 16.31 15.23
CA ARG A 246 19.42 16.11 16.66
C ARG A 246 19.54 14.63 17.01
N ALA A 247 18.55 13.84 16.59
CA ALA A 247 18.49 12.42 16.92
C ALA A 247 19.65 11.61 16.32
N PHE A 248 20.06 11.94 15.09
CA PHE A 248 21.04 11.16 14.37
C PHE A 248 22.45 11.79 14.31
N GLY A 249 22.62 13.01 14.80
CA GLY A 249 23.88 13.75 14.72
C GLY A 249 24.31 14.04 13.28
N LEU A 250 23.35 14.30 12.40
CA LEU A 250 23.51 14.55 10.96
C LEU A 250 23.04 15.96 10.61
N THR A 251 23.38 16.41 9.42
CA THR A 251 22.79 17.59 8.80
C THR A 251 22.13 17.16 7.50
N LEU A 252 20.81 17.07 7.53
CA LEU A 252 20.02 16.78 6.33
C LEU A 252 20.17 17.93 5.32
N PRO A 253 20.24 17.62 4.01
CA PRO A 253 20.23 18.63 2.96
C PRO A 253 18.96 19.51 3.04
N PRO A 254 19.04 20.81 2.64
CA PRO A 254 17.87 21.70 2.61
C PRO A 254 16.72 21.17 1.74
N GLU A 255 17.04 20.41 0.72
CA GLU A 255 16.10 19.79 -0.20
C GLU A 255 15.22 18.75 0.51
N GLU A 256 15.74 18.08 1.53
CA GLU A 256 14.96 17.11 2.32
C GLU A 256 13.82 17.77 3.10
N ALA A 257 14.00 18.99 3.57
CA ALA A 257 12.91 19.74 4.20
C ALA A 257 11.74 19.97 3.21
N GLN A 258 12.02 20.19 1.93
CA GLN A 258 11.00 20.34 0.89
C GLN A 258 10.29 19.01 0.61
N TYR A 259 11.02 17.90 0.61
CA TYR A 259 10.41 16.56 0.48
C TYR A 259 9.52 16.22 1.68
N LEU A 260 9.98 16.50 2.90
CA LEU A 260 9.19 16.26 4.10
C LEU A 260 7.94 17.12 4.12
N GLU A 261 8.03 18.38 3.68
CA GLU A 261 6.86 19.26 3.51
C GLU A 261 5.86 18.66 2.51
N LEU A 262 6.35 18.13 1.40
CA LEU A 262 5.52 17.46 0.41
C LEU A 262 4.75 16.28 1.01
N TYR A 263 5.42 15.43 1.79
CA TYR A 263 4.78 14.30 2.47
C TYR A 263 3.76 14.77 3.51
N LEU A 264 4.11 15.74 4.33
CA LEU A 264 3.20 16.29 5.33
C LEU A 264 1.97 16.91 4.66
N ALA A 265 2.15 17.72 3.61
CA ALA A 265 1.05 18.32 2.86
C ALA A 265 0.17 17.28 2.15
N ALA A 266 0.78 16.19 1.63
CA ALA A 266 0.09 15.12 0.93
C ALA A 266 -0.83 14.28 1.83
N TYR A 267 -0.63 14.32 3.15
CA TYR A 267 -1.38 13.50 4.10
C TYR A 267 -2.13 14.30 5.16
N LEU A 268 -1.64 15.48 5.56
CA LEU A 268 -2.30 16.33 6.56
C LEU A 268 -3.24 17.36 5.95
N GLY A 269 -3.11 17.66 4.65
CA GLY A 269 -3.75 18.82 4.05
C GLY A 269 -3.11 20.09 4.59
N ALA A 270 -2.20 20.70 3.86
CA ALA A 270 -1.44 21.87 4.32
C ALA A 270 -2.37 23.03 4.71
N GLU A 271 -2.04 23.75 5.79
CA GLU A 271 -2.56 25.08 6.06
C GLU A 271 -2.18 25.99 4.88
N ASP A 272 -3.16 26.27 4.03
CA ASP A 272 -3.17 27.23 2.94
C ASP A 272 -1.86 27.46 2.13
N PRO A 273 -1.39 26.45 1.36
CA PRO A 273 -0.31 26.65 0.41
C PRO A 273 -0.81 27.06 -0.98
N TRP A 274 -2.13 27.12 -1.19
CA TRP A 274 -2.72 27.35 -2.51
C TRP A 274 -3.21 28.79 -2.64
N GLY A 275 -2.74 29.51 -3.63
CA GLY A 275 -3.28 30.82 -3.95
C GLY A 275 -4.72 30.71 -4.49
N SER A 276 -5.45 31.83 -4.52
CA SER A 276 -6.86 31.89 -4.94
C SER A 276 -7.15 31.25 -6.31
N ALA A 277 -6.20 31.27 -7.23
CA ALA A 277 -6.35 30.63 -8.55
C ALA A 277 -6.37 29.10 -8.46
N GLN A 278 -5.50 28.51 -7.67
CA GLN A 278 -5.44 27.06 -7.46
C GLN A 278 -6.64 26.55 -6.66
N GLU A 279 -7.12 27.33 -5.71
CA GLU A 279 -8.36 27.00 -4.99
C GLU A 279 -9.58 26.97 -5.93
N MET A 280 -9.67 27.93 -6.85
CA MET A 280 -10.71 27.95 -7.87
C MET A 280 -10.62 26.73 -8.81
N GLU A 281 -9.39 26.33 -9.19
CA GLU A 281 -9.16 25.16 -10.02
C GLU A 281 -9.58 23.85 -9.31
N LEU A 282 -9.27 23.72 -8.01
CA LEU A 282 -9.70 22.62 -7.18
C LEU A 282 -11.23 22.54 -7.06
N ARG A 283 -11.91 23.67 -6.85
CA ARG A 283 -13.38 23.74 -6.84
C ARG A 283 -13.99 23.38 -8.19
N ASN A 284 -13.35 23.78 -9.28
CA ASN A 284 -13.78 23.38 -10.62
C ASN A 284 -13.64 21.86 -10.86
N LEU A 285 -12.55 21.28 -10.39
CA LEU A 285 -12.32 19.84 -10.44
C LEU A 285 -13.37 19.06 -9.60
N GLU A 286 -13.63 19.50 -8.36
CA GLU A 286 -14.68 18.96 -7.49
C GLU A 286 -16.03 18.97 -8.20
N ALA A 287 -16.42 20.12 -8.73
CA ALA A 287 -17.70 20.27 -9.43
C ALA A 287 -17.78 19.43 -10.70
N ALA A 288 -16.68 19.27 -11.43
CA ALA A 288 -16.62 18.39 -12.60
C ALA A 288 -16.77 16.92 -12.21
N LEU A 289 -16.05 16.47 -11.17
CA LEU A 289 -16.13 15.10 -10.66
C LEU A 289 -17.55 14.74 -10.23
N ILE A 290 -18.20 15.62 -9.47
CA ILE A 290 -19.62 15.43 -9.06
C ILE A 290 -20.52 15.31 -10.28
N ARG A 291 -20.41 16.21 -11.27
CA ARG A 291 -21.22 16.15 -12.49
C ARG A 291 -21.02 14.85 -13.28
N GLU A 292 -19.79 14.36 -13.41
CA GLU A 292 -19.55 13.11 -14.12
C GLU A 292 -20.12 11.91 -13.35
N MET A 293 -20.05 11.93 -12.01
CA MET A 293 -20.70 10.92 -11.17
C MET A 293 -22.24 10.96 -11.28
N GLU A 294 -22.85 12.15 -11.26
CA GLU A 294 -24.31 12.32 -11.44
C GLU A 294 -24.77 11.74 -12.78
N LYS A 295 -24.02 11.99 -13.86
CA LYS A 295 -24.31 11.41 -15.18
C LYS A 295 -24.19 9.89 -15.18
N ALA A 296 -23.12 9.35 -14.60
CA ALA A 296 -22.85 7.92 -14.61
C ALA A 296 -23.82 7.12 -13.73
N LEU A 297 -24.28 7.71 -12.61
CA LEU A 297 -25.17 7.07 -11.64
C LEU A 297 -26.65 7.43 -11.86
N HIS A 298 -26.96 8.36 -12.77
CA HIS A 298 -28.30 8.90 -12.97
C HIS A 298 -28.95 9.38 -11.65
N THR A 299 -28.16 10.02 -10.79
CA THR A 299 -28.56 10.44 -9.44
C THR A 299 -28.13 11.88 -9.19
N ASP A 300 -29.02 12.71 -8.64
CA ASP A 300 -28.69 14.06 -8.22
C ASP A 300 -27.91 14.02 -6.89
N LEU A 301 -26.72 14.58 -6.91
CA LEU A 301 -25.82 14.69 -5.77
C LEU A 301 -25.68 16.13 -5.26
N SER A 302 -26.35 17.10 -5.89
CA SER A 302 -26.21 18.54 -5.59
C SER A 302 -26.67 18.91 -4.17
N GLY A 303 -27.60 18.15 -3.60
CA GLY A 303 -28.15 18.38 -2.26
C GLY A 303 -27.23 17.98 -1.09
N TYR A 304 -26.10 17.34 -1.36
CA TYR A 304 -25.20 16.83 -0.31
C TYR A 304 -24.02 17.78 -0.09
N THR A 305 -24.22 18.76 0.79
CA THR A 305 -23.15 19.74 1.12
C THR A 305 -21.94 19.08 1.76
N SER A 306 -22.15 18.08 2.63
CA SER A 306 -21.07 17.30 3.25
C SER A 306 -20.17 16.60 2.22
N LEU A 307 -20.74 16.06 1.14
CA LEU A 307 -19.97 15.44 0.07
C LEU A 307 -18.98 16.41 -0.56
N ARG A 308 -19.40 17.66 -0.78
CA ARG A 308 -18.53 18.68 -1.36
C ARG A 308 -17.37 19.02 -0.45
N ASP A 309 -17.62 19.17 0.84
CA ASP A 309 -16.59 19.47 1.82
C ASP A 309 -15.62 18.30 1.97
N ASP A 310 -16.15 17.08 2.05
CA ASP A 310 -15.33 15.85 2.14
C ASP A 310 -14.47 15.65 0.88
N LEU A 311 -15.05 15.83 -0.32
CA LEU A 311 -14.30 15.73 -1.57
C LEU A 311 -13.25 16.82 -1.69
N TYR A 312 -13.57 18.06 -1.30
CA TYR A 312 -12.61 19.16 -1.32
C TYR A 312 -11.39 18.86 -0.44
N CYS A 313 -11.63 18.40 0.79
CA CYS A 313 -10.57 18.01 1.71
C CYS A 313 -9.74 16.84 1.17
N HIS A 314 -10.37 15.88 0.47
CA HIS A 314 -9.68 14.73 -0.10
C HIS A 314 -8.92 15.06 -1.41
N LEU A 315 -9.53 15.81 -2.31
CA LEU A 315 -8.95 16.13 -3.63
C LEU A 315 -7.64 16.93 -3.51
N ARG A 316 -7.54 17.80 -2.53
CA ARG A 316 -6.36 18.63 -2.31
C ARG A 316 -5.09 17.79 -2.09
N PRO A 317 -4.99 16.90 -1.09
CA PRO A 317 -3.84 16.03 -0.91
C PRO A 317 -3.70 15.01 -2.03
N MET A 318 -4.81 14.53 -2.61
CA MET A 318 -4.81 13.60 -3.74
C MET A 318 -4.09 14.19 -4.96
N LEU A 319 -4.41 15.41 -5.37
CA LEU A 319 -3.74 16.07 -6.50
C LEU A 319 -2.24 16.17 -6.29
N LEU A 320 -1.83 16.53 -5.07
CA LEU A 320 -0.40 16.62 -4.75
C LEU A 320 0.28 15.26 -4.88
N ARG A 321 -0.35 14.19 -4.40
CA ARG A 321 0.18 12.81 -4.56
C ARG A 321 0.27 12.40 -6.03
N VAL A 322 -0.78 12.68 -6.80
CA VAL A 322 -0.83 12.35 -8.24
C VAL A 322 0.24 13.11 -9.02
N GLU A 323 0.37 14.42 -8.83
CA GLU A 323 1.37 15.26 -9.48
C GLU A 323 2.82 14.85 -9.15
N GLN A 324 3.05 14.46 -7.90
CA GLN A 324 4.38 14.07 -7.41
C GLN A 324 4.63 12.55 -7.50
N ASN A 325 3.69 11.80 -8.09
CA ASN A 325 3.76 10.34 -8.20
C ASN A 325 3.99 9.64 -6.84
N ILE A 326 3.39 10.19 -5.77
CA ILE A 326 3.36 9.57 -4.46
C ILE A 326 2.24 8.52 -4.47
N ARG A 327 2.59 7.26 -4.36
CA ARG A 327 1.60 6.17 -4.34
C ARG A 327 0.98 6.04 -2.96
N THR A 328 -0.32 5.88 -2.94
CA THR A 328 -1.09 5.42 -1.78
C THR A 328 -1.72 4.08 -2.13
N GLU A 329 -2.01 3.26 -1.14
CA GLU A 329 -2.73 2.00 -1.31
C GLU A 329 -4.09 2.13 -0.62
N ASN A 330 -5.13 1.60 -1.25
CA ASN A 330 -6.45 1.54 -0.66
C ASN A 330 -6.79 0.08 -0.30
N PRO A 331 -6.84 -0.27 0.99
CA PRO A 331 -7.10 -1.65 1.42
C PRO A 331 -8.52 -2.13 1.06
N GLN A 332 -9.42 -1.23 0.68
CA GLN A 332 -10.79 -1.55 0.27
C GLN A 332 -10.97 -1.64 -1.25
N LEU A 333 -9.91 -1.46 -2.05
CA LEU A 333 -10.00 -1.44 -3.52
C LEU A 333 -10.68 -2.68 -4.08
N ASP A 334 -10.26 -3.87 -3.65
CA ASP A 334 -10.84 -5.13 -4.14
C ASP A 334 -12.27 -5.33 -3.66
N THR A 335 -12.59 -4.94 -2.43
CA THR A 335 -13.96 -4.93 -1.89
C THR A 335 -14.86 -4.01 -2.70
N ILE A 336 -14.41 -2.78 -2.99
CA ILE A 336 -15.18 -1.81 -3.78
C ILE A 336 -15.43 -2.34 -5.20
N ARG A 337 -14.44 -2.96 -5.83
CA ARG A 337 -14.59 -3.56 -7.16
C ARG A 337 -15.58 -4.71 -7.20
N THR A 338 -15.56 -5.54 -6.15
CA THR A 338 -16.36 -6.77 -6.08
C THR A 338 -17.79 -6.50 -5.62
N ASP A 339 -17.95 -5.74 -4.54
CA ASP A 339 -19.23 -5.56 -3.88
C ASP A 339 -20.01 -4.36 -4.45
N TYR A 340 -19.30 -3.37 -5.02
CA TYR A 340 -19.90 -2.15 -5.59
C TYR A 340 -19.48 -1.90 -7.05
N PRO A 341 -19.63 -2.89 -7.97
CA PRO A 341 -19.10 -2.78 -9.33
C PRO A 341 -19.69 -1.62 -10.14
N GLY A 342 -20.95 -1.24 -9.88
CA GLY A 342 -21.61 -0.09 -10.51
C GLY A 342 -20.97 1.24 -10.08
N LEU A 343 -20.76 1.41 -8.78
CA LEU A 343 -20.07 2.57 -8.20
C LEU A 343 -18.63 2.67 -8.68
N TRP A 344 -17.90 1.55 -8.66
CA TRP A 344 -16.53 1.48 -9.17
C TRP A 344 -16.42 1.94 -10.62
N LYS A 345 -17.27 1.38 -11.49
CA LYS A 345 -17.28 1.74 -12.93
C LYS A 345 -17.60 3.23 -13.14
N ALA A 346 -18.56 3.76 -12.41
CA ALA A 346 -18.93 5.18 -12.48
C ALA A 346 -17.77 6.08 -12.01
N THR A 347 -17.16 5.75 -10.88
CA THR A 347 -16.03 6.53 -10.32
C THR A 347 -14.82 6.49 -11.25
N ARG A 348 -14.47 5.31 -11.80
CA ARG A 348 -13.35 5.21 -12.73
C ARG A 348 -13.57 6.07 -13.98
N ALA A 349 -14.77 5.99 -14.57
CA ALA A 349 -15.14 6.80 -15.72
C ALA A 349 -15.11 8.32 -15.41
N ALA A 350 -15.58 8.73 -14.24
CA ALA A 350 -15.51 10.12 -13.79
C ALA A 350 -14.05 10.58 -13.60
N CYS A 351 -13.20 9.76 -13.00
CA CYS A 351 -11.77 10.04 -12.88
C CYS A 351 -11.10 10.20 -14.25
N ASP A 352 -11.39 9.32 -15.21
CA ASP A 352 -10.82 9.40 -16.57
C ASP A 352 -11.28 10.67 -17.29
N ALA A 353 -12.55 11.06 -17.13
CA ALA A 353 -13.10 12.28 -17.72
C ALA A 353 -12.44 13.56 -17.15
N VAL A 354 -12.34 13.67 -15.82
CA VAL A 354 -11.70 14.84 -15.19
C VAL A 354 -10.20 14.87 -15.46
N GLN A 355 -9.54 13.72 -15.51
CA GLN A 355 -8.12 13.62 -15.87
C GLN A 355 -7.85 14.22 -17.26
N GLN A 356 -8.72 13.93 -18.23
CA GLN A 356 -8.63 14.51 -19.58
C GLN A 356 -8.96 15.99 -19.60
N GLN A 357 -10.03 16.41 -18.90
CA GLN A 357 -10.48 17.79 -18.88
C GLN A 357 -9.46 18.75 -18.24
N PHE A 358 -8.81 18.32 -17.16
CA PHE A 358 -7.86 19.14 -16.39
C PHE A 358 -6.40 18.81 -16.69
N VAL A 359 -6.14 17.92 -17.66
CA VAL A 359 -4.78 17.51 -18.07
C VAL A 359 -3.96 17.01 -16.86
N LEU A 360 -4.60 16.21 -16.01
CA LEU A 360 -3.96 15.66 -14.81
C LEU A 360 -3.12 14.42 -15.16
N PRO A 361 -2.07 14.12 -14.38
CA PRO A 361 -1.41 12.82 -14.44
C PRO A 361 -2.39 11.68 -14.13
N ALA A 362 -1.99 10.43 -14.40
CA ALA A 362 -2.85 9.27 -14.20
C ALA A 362 -3.29 9.12 -12.73
N ILE A 363 -4.61 9.16 -12.51
CA ILE A 363 -5.22 8.86 -11.21
C ILE A 363 -5.21 7.35 -11.04
N SER A 364 -4.53 6.85 -10.00
CA SER A 364 -4.45 5.42 -9.72
C SER A 364 -5.80 4.83 -9.33
N ASP A 365 -5.91 3.50 -9.40
CA ASP A 365 -7.10 2.80 -8.94
C ASP A 365 -7.32 2.95 -7.43
N ASP A 366 -6.24 3.05 -6.66
CA ASP A 366 -6.31 3.29 -5.22
C ASP A 366 -6.92 4.65 -4.90
N GLU A 367 -6.49 5.72 -5.58
CA GLU A 367 -7.08 7.06 -5.42
C GLU A 367 -8.55 7.10 -5.89
N ALA A 368 -8.85 6.41 -6.99
CA ALA A 368 -10.24 6.27 -7.45
C ALA A 368 -11.12 5.52 -6.44
N ALA A 369 -10.56 4.52 -5.73
CA ALA A 369 -11.26 3.81 -4.68
C ALA A 369 -11.56 4.70 -3.46
N TYR A 370 -10.65 5.58 -3.07
CA TYR A 370 -10.95 6.58 -2.03
C TYR A 370 -12.08 7.52 -2.45
N LEU A 371 -12.08 7.99 -3.70
CA LEU A 371 -13.19 8.80 -4.23
C LEU A 371 -14.49 8.00 -4.25
N ALA A 372 -14.46 6.72 -4.64
CA ALA A 372 -15.63 5.84 -4.60
C ALA A 372 -16.22 5.72 -3.19
N MET A 373 -15.38 5.69 -2.14
CA MET A 373 -15.85 5.63 -0.75
C MET A 373 -16.65 6.89 -0.37
N HIS A 374 -16.21 8.09 -0.76
CA HIS A 374 -16.95 9.34 -0.51
C HIS A 374 -18.33 9.32 -1.20
N PHE A 375 -18.40 8.93 -2.47
CA PHE A 375 -19.66 8.81 -3.19
C PHE A 375 -20.53 7.68 -2.64
N GLY A 376 -19.93 6.54 -2.29
CA GLY A 376 -20.61 5.40 -1.70
C GLY A 376 -21.32 5.75 -0.40
N ALA A 377 -20.66 6.49 0.50
CA ALA A 377 -21.24 6.92 1.76
C ALA A 377 -22.55 7.73 1.57
N VAL A 378 -22.56 8.62 0.57
CA VAL A 378 -23.76 9.41 0.25
C VAL A 378 -24.85 8.57 -0.41
N LEU A 379 -24.49 7.65 -1.29
CA LEU A 379 -25.43 6.75 -1.95
C LEU A 379 -26.09 5.79 -0.96
N GLU A 380 -25.34 5.26 -0.01
CA GLU A 380 -25.87 4.42 1.06
C GLU A 380 -26.85 5.21 1.95
N GLN A 381 -26.50 6.42 2.35
CA GLN A 381 -27.44 7.30 3.07
C GLN A 381 -28.72 7.52 2.27
N ASN A 382 -28.60 7.75 0.96
CA ASN A 382 -29.73 7.97 0.06
C ASN A 382 -30.58 6.70 -0.11
N ALA A 383 -29.96 5.52 -0.23
CA ALA A 383 -30.65 4.24 -0.29
C ALA A 383 -31.43 3.96 1.00
N MET A 384 -30.86 4.25 2.16
CA MET A 384 -31.55 4.16 3.45
C MET A 384 -32.75 5.11 3.54
N PHE A 385 -32.67 6.30 2.95
CA PHE A 385 -33.79 7.27 2.92
C PHE A 385 -34.85 6.93 1.85
N ARG A 386 -34.48 6.28 0.73
CA ARG A 386 -35.41 5.91 -0.34
C ARG A 386 -36.19 4.63 -0.05
N LEU A 387 -35.61 3.66 0.66
CA LEU A 387 -36.28 2.44 1.11
C LEU A 387 -36.95 2.67 2.47
N ARG A 388 -37.93 3.58 2.54
CA ARG A 388 -38.79 3.66 3.72
C ARG A 388 -39.84 2.55 3.63
N LEU A 389 -39.49 1.38 4.15
CA LEU A 389 -40.40 0.25 4.26
C LEU A 389 -41.43 0.54 5.36
N ARG A 390 -42.67 0.59 5.00
CA ARG A 390 -43.80 0.82 5.92
C ARG A 390 -44.16 -0.49 6.62
N VAL A 391 -43.96 -0.52 7.92
CA VAL A 391 -44.12 -1.77 8.72
C VAL A 391 -45.11 -1.55 9.85
N VAL A 392 -45.80 -2.61 10.23
CA VAL A 392 -46.61 -2.68 11.44
C VAL A 392 -45.96 -3.69 12.38
N VAL A 393 -45.87 -3.32 13.65
CA VAL A 393 -45.36 -4.22 14.70
C VAL A 393 -46.53 -4.93 15.37
N ALA A 394 -46.52 -6.25 15.40
CA ALA A 394 -47.50 -7.09 16.04
C ALA A 394 -46.93 -7.85 17.23
N CYS A 395 -47.46 -7.63 18.42
CA CYS A 395 -46.99 -8.29 19.63
C CYS A 395 -48.16 -8.69 20.55
N PRO A 396 -48.25 -9.96 21.00
CA PRO A 396 -49.30 -10.41 21.90
C PRO A 396 -49.08 -9.95 23.36
N LEU A 397 -47.87 -9.47 23.72
CA LEU A 397 -47.48 -9.17 25.10
C LEU A 397 -47.94 -7.79 25.62
N GLY A 398 -48.71 -7.05 24.82
CA GLY A 398 -49.29 -5.77 25.22
C GLY A 398 -48.51 -4.51 24.79
N MET A 399 -49.09 -3.34 25.09
CA MET A 399 -48.62 -2.04 24.57
C MET A 399 -47.20 -1.64 24.98
N GLY A 400 -46.72 -2.04 26.16
CA GLY A 400 -45.40 -1.71 26.64
C GLY A 400 -44.27 -2.35 25.81
N SER A 401 -44.42 -3.65 25.56
CA SER A 401 -43.46 -4.42 24.72
C SER A 401 -43.46 -3.95 23.27
N SER A 402 -44.64 -3.65 22.73
CA SER A 402 -44.79 -3.14 21.35
C SER A 402 -44.13 -1.77 21.18
N ARG A 403 -44.30 -0.85 22.15
CA ARG A 403 -43.66 0.47 22.12
C ARG A 403 -42.12 0.38 22.23
N PHE A 404 -41.63 -0.49 23.13
CA PHE A 404 -40.20 -0.73 23.24
C PHE A 404 -39.60 -1.25 21.95
N LEU A 405 -40.26 -2.26 21.35
CA LEU A 405 -39.83 -2.83 20.06
C LEU A 405 -39.87 -1.79 18.93
N THR A 406 -40.96 -1.00 18.86
CA THR A 406 -41.05 0.09 17.90
C THR A 406 -39.96 1.12 18.02
N SER A 407 -39.64 1.55 19.25
CA SER A 407 -38.55 2.50 19.51
C SER A 407 -37.19 1.93 19.12
N ARG A 408 -36.94 0.66 19.44
CA ARG A 408 -35.70 -0.01 19.10
C ARG A 408 -35.53 -0.19 17.59
N LEU A 409 -36.56 -0.65 16.91
CA LEU A 409 -36.58 -0.79 15.45
C LEU A 409 -36.35 0.56 14.74
N GLY A 410 -36.97 1.63 15.19
CA GLY A 410 -36.78 2.97 14.61
C GLY A 410 -35.38 3.52 14.82
N ASN A 411 -34.71 3.16 15.93
CA ASN A 411 -33.32 3.56 16.21
C ASN A 411 -32.29 2.70 15.47
N GLU A 412 -32.50 1.38 15.41
CA GLU A 412 -31.55 0.45 14.79
C GLU A 412 -31.70 0.40 13.25
N PHE A 413 -32.90 0.65 12.74
CA PHE A 413 -33.24 0.56 11.32
C PHE A 413 -33.96 1.81 10.81
N PRO A 414 -33.25 2.90 10.51
CA PRO A 414 -33.86 4.17 10.05
C PRO A 414 -34.66 4.05 8.75
N SER A 415 -34.44 2.98 7.97
CA SER A 415 -35.20 2.64 6.77
C SER A 415 -36.61 2.08 7.06
N LEU A 416 -36.93 1.71 8.32
CA LEU A 416 -38.22 1.22 8.69
C LEU A 416 -39.10 2.38 9.19
N GLN A 417 -40.20 2.62 8.48
CA GLN A 417 -41.27 3.51 8.92
C GLN A 417 -42.32 2.69 9.68
N VAL A 418 -42.24 2.69 11.01
CA VAL A 418 -43.20 1.97 11.83
C VAL A 418 -44.50 2.76 11.89
N GLU A 419 -45.51 2.32 11.15
CA GLU A 419 -46.85 2.95 11.02
C GLU A 419 -47.75 2.72 12.23
N GLY A 420 -47.36 1.82 13.11
CA GLY A 420 -48.08 1.54 14.36
C GLY A 420 -47.75 0.16 14.93
N CYS A 421 -48.30 -0.06 16.11
CA CYS A 421 -48.28 -1.36 16.76
C CYS A 421 -49.69 -1.83 17.06
N CYS A 422 -49.91 -3.12 16.95
CA CYS A 422 -51.23 -3.73 17.22
C CYS A 422 -51.11 -5.12 17.85
N SER A 423 -52.21 -5.64 18.36
CA SER A 423 -52.31 -7.03 18.75
C SER A 423 -52.35 -7.94 17.51
N VAL A 424 -51.84 -9.14 17.63
CA VAL A 424 -51.92 -10.15 16.56
C VAL A 424 -53.39 -10.40 16.12
N ARG A 425 -54.36 -10.27 17.05
CA ARG A 425 -55.80 -10.45 16.76
C ARG A 425 -56.39 -9.33 15.92
N GLU A 426 -55.77 -8.17 15.91
CA GLU A 426 -56.23 -6.97 15.18
C GLU A 426 -55.69 -6.92 13.76
N LEU A 427 -54.81 -7.82 13.40
CA LEU A 427 -54.21 -7.87 12.07
C LEU A 427 -55.28 -8.25 11.03
N ASN A 428 -55.39 -7.44 10.01
CA ASN A 428 -56.28 -7.68 8.88
C ASN A 428 -55.55 -7.38 7.56
N ALA A 429 -55.38 -8.41 6.73
CA ALA A 429 -54.65 -8.30 5.47
C ALA A 429 -55.22 -7.26 4.51
N ALA A 430 -56.57 -7.07 4.48
CA ALA A 430 -57.22 -6.05 3.65
C ALA A 430 -56.91 -4.63 4.14
N ASP A 431 -56.89 -4.40 5.45
CA ASP A 431 -56.50 -3.12 6.04
C ASP A 431 -55.03 -2.77 5.81
N LEU A 432 -54.14 -3.77 5.99
CA LEU A 432 -52.73 -3.61 5.72
C LEU A 432 -52.43 -3.26 4.26
N ARG A 433 -53.10 -3.92 3.32
CA ARG A 433 -53.01 -3.61 1.88
C ARG A 433 -53.51 -2.19 1.58
N ARG A 434 -54.62 -1.78 2.18
CA ARG A 434 -55.18 -0.43 2.03
C ARG A 434 -54.23 0.64 2.54
N ARG A 435 -53.56 0.39 3.67
CA ARG A 435 -52.54 1.26 4.29
C ARG A 435 -51.18 1.19 3.61
N LYS A 436 -51.02 0.35 2.60
CA LYS A 436 -49.76 0.13 1.87
C LYS A 436 -48.62 -0.23 2.82
N ILE A 437 -48.86 -1.17 3.73
CA ILE A 437 -47.86 -1.74 4.60
C ILE A 437 -47.03 -2.74 3.78
N ASP A 438 -45.71 -2.69 3.86
CA ASP A 438 -44.85 -3.58 3.09
C ASP A 438 -44.76 -4.96 3.76
N PHE A 439 -44.59 -4.98 5.09
CA PHE A 439 -44.60 -6.23 5.85
C PHE A 439 -44.89 -6.01 7.34
N ILE A 440 -45.11 -7.12 8.06
CA ILE A 440 -45.38 -7.15 9.50
C ILE A 440 -44.13 -7.64 10.22
N ILE A 441 -43.73 -6.98 11.31
CA ILE A 441 -42.74 -7.47 12.26
C ILE A 441 -43.48 -8.04 13.45
N SER A 442 -43.38 -9.35 13.70
CA SER A 442 -44.07 -10.01 14.79
C SER A 442 -43.11 -10.74 15.74
N THR A 443 -43.47 -10.80 17.02
CA THR A 443 -42.73 -11.60 18.04
C THR A 443 -43.22 -13.04 18.12
N VAL A 444 -44.26 -13.41 17.36
CA VAL A 444 -44.80 -14.74 17.24
C VAL A 444 -45.09 -15.10 15.79
N PRO A 445 -45.05 -16.37 15.39
CA PRO A 445 -45.49 -16.79 14.05
C PRO A 445 -46.91 -16.34 13.76
N LEU A 446 -47.14 -15.86 12.52
CA LEU A 446 -48.47 -15.40 12.07
C LEU A 446 -49.03 -16.33 11.02
N GLU A 447 -50.32 -16.68 11.18
CA GLU A 447 -51.10 -17.40 10.16
C GLU A 447 -51.95 -16.37 9.36
N LEU A 448 -51.27 -15.49 8.65
CA LEU A 448 -51.92 -14.44 7.85
C LEU A 448 -51.30 -14.43 6.44
N ASP A 449 -52.13 -14.36 5.41
CA ASP A 449 -51.66 -14.19 4.02
C ASP A 449 -51.17 -12.76 3.78
N TYR A 450 -50.04 -12.44 4.41
CA TYR A 450 -49.33 -11.18 4.30
C TYR A 450 -47.83 -11.33 4.62
N PRO A 451 -46.97 -10.58 3.95
CA PRO A 451 -45.53 -10.64 4.26
C PRO A 451 -45.28 -10.35 5.74
N ALA A 452 -44.62 -11.25 6.45
CA ALA A 452 -44.32 -11.10 7.85
C ALA A 452 -42.91 -11.64 8.20
N VAL A 453 -42.22 -10.94 9.09
CA VAL A 453 -40.95 -11.35 9.69
C VAL A 453 -41.20 -11.64 11.16
N CYS A 454 -40.91 -12.86 11.60
CA CYS A 454 -40.99 -13.24 13.00
C CYS A 454 -39.61 -13.05 13.66
N ILE A 455 -39.53 -12.21 14.68
CA ILE A 455 -38.33 -11.96 15.46
C ILE A 455 -38.44 -12.59 16.85
N ARG A 456 -37.39 -13.21 17.36
CA ARG A 456 -37.30 -13.64 18.75
C ARG A 456 -36.74 -12.50 19.57
N MET A 457 -37.44 -12.13 20.64
CA MET A 457 -36.92 -11.19 21.64
C MET A 457 -36.06 -11.91 22.65
#